data_069d639fc8e90d57f0ce12ed03b02a1f
#
_entry.id   069d639fc8e90d57f0ce12ed03b02a1f
#
_cell.length_a   1.000
_cell.length_b   1.000
_cell.length_c   1.000
_cell.angle_alpha   90.00
_cell.angle_beta   90.00
_cell.angle_gamma   90.00
#
_symmetry.space_group_name_H-M   'P 1'
#
loop_
_entity.id
_entity.type
_entity.pdbx_description
1 polymer ?
#
loop_
_entity_poly.entity_id
_entity_poly.type
_entity_poly.pdbx_seq_one_letter_code
_entity_poly.pdbx_strand_id
1 'polypeptide(L)'
;SAHRQVVFFGPPGTGKTYVAQRLAEALAPADEHRMLIQFHPSTSYEDFFEGYRPLATGDDQMIYKLVSGPLRIMAERASADLARRPHILIIDEINRANLAKVLGELLFLLEYRDREIHPLYRPSETFSLPENLWIIGTMNTADRSIATVDAALRRRFHFVPFVPDDQTDNPISGLLSRWLAENDEPAWVADLVDGVNQRLRREMGGNHLLLGPSYFMQSGLTRDSLALIWKYRIEPLIDDLFFGDDRAKAFRFEAIWNEFGAAAAEAE
;
A
#
# COMPACT_ATOMS: atom_id res chain seq x y z
N SER A 1 16.54 8.96 -16.74
CA SER A 1 16.68 8.92 -15.27
C SER A 1 15.77 7.84 -14.73
N ALA A 2 16.31 6.87 -14.00
CA ALA A 2 15.50 5.86 -13.34
C ALA A 2 14.75 6.55 -12.19
N HIS A 3 13.41 6.54 -12.21
CA HIS A 3 12.62 6.99 -11.08
C HIS A 3 12.92 6.07 -9.89
N ARG A 4 13.18 6.66 -8.73
CA ARG A 4 13.52 5.95 -7.49
C ARG A 4 12.34 5.93 -6.51
N GLN A 5 11.16 6.16 -7.03
CA GLN A 5 9.92 6.12 -6.28
C GLN A 5 8.87 5.31 -7.02
N VAL A 6 8.21 4.41 -6.28
CA VAL A 6 7.18 3.51 -6.77
C VAL A 6 5.97 3.53 -5.84
N VAL A 7 4.79 3.35 -6.39
CA VAL A 7 3.56 3.12 -5.61
C VAL A 7 2.96 1.78 -6.01
N PHE A 8 2.81 0.87 -5.07
CA PHE A 8 2.04 -0.36 -5.21
C PHE A 8 0.58 -0.04 -4.92
N PHE A 9 -0.28 -0.19 -5.92
CA PHE A 9 -1.69 0.17 -5.80
C PHE A 9 -2.61 -1.00 -6.17
N GLY A 10 -3.76 -1.08 -5.52
CA GLY A 10 -4.74 -2.13 -5.77
C GLY A 10 -5.71 -2.32 -4.61
N PRO A 11 -6.66 -3.25 -4.72
CA PRO A 11 -7.63 -3.52 -3.68
C PRO A 11 -6.98 -4.04 -2.38
N PRO A 12 -7.72 -4.05 -1.26
CA PRO A 12 -7.22 -4.59 0.00
C PRO A 12 -6.95 -6.10 -0.10
N GLY A 13 -6.03 -6.60 0.75
CA GLY A 13 -5.71 -8.03 0.77
C GLY A 13 -4.83 -8.52 -0.39
N THR A 14 -4.18 -7.63 -1.14
CA THR A 14 -3.28 -8.00 -2.26
C THR A 14 -1.80 -8.08 -1.87
N GLY A 15 -1.47 -7.88 -0.59
CA GLY A 15 -0.10 -8.05 -0.09
C GLY A 15 0.86 -6.89 -0.38
N LYS A 16 0.38 -5.72 -0.79
CA LYS A 16 1.21 -4.54 -1.13
C LYS A 16 2.27 -4.21 -0.08
N THR A 17 1.83 -4.02 1.17
CA THR A 17 2.71 -3.65 2.28
C THR A 17 3.70 -4.78 2.61
N TYR A 18 3.25 -6.03 2.55
CA TYR A 18 4.11 -7.20 2.74
C TYR A 18 5.24 -7.26 1.69
N VAL A 19 4.88 -7.12 0.41
CA VAL A 19 5.86 -7.13 -0.68
C VAL A 19 6.81 -5.93 -0.58
N ALA A 20 6.30 -4.73 -0.23
CA ALA A 20 7.13 -3.55 -0.02
C ALA A 20 8.19 -3.78 1.06
N GLN A 21 7.81 -4.38 2.19
CA GLN A 21 8.72 -4.72 3.28
C GLN A 21 9.76 -5.77 2.85
N ARG A 22 9.33 -6.88 2.22
CA ARG A 22 10.23 -7.93 1.75
C ARG A 22 11.22 -7.44 0.70
N LEU A 23 10.76 -6.58 -0.21
CA LEU A 23 11.62 -5.95 -1.20
C LEU A 23 12.65 -5.03 -0.54
N ALA A 24 12.23 -4.24 0.45
CA ALA A 24 13.14 -3.38 1.20
C ALA A 24 14.18 -4.19 1.99
N GLU A 25 13.78 -5.30 2.63
CA GLU A 25 14.70 -6.23 3.32
C GLU A 25 15.73 -6.82 2.36
N ALA A 26 15.32 -7.22 1.16
CA ALA A 26 16.21 -7.81 0.17
C ALA A 26 17.21 -6.79 -0.41
N LEU A 27 16.76 -5.54 -0.65
CA LEU A 27 17.60 -4.49 -1.26
C LEU A 27 18.47 -3.74 -0.26
N ALA A 28 18.02 -3.62 0.98
CA ALA A 28 18.68 -2.91 2.07
C ALA A 28 18.61 -3.77 3.35
N PRO A 29 19.49 -4.79 3.51
CA PRO A 29 19.40 -5.78 4.61
C PRO A 29 19.56 -5.17 6.01
N ALA A 30 20.34 -4.11 6.17
CA ALA A 30 20.55 -3.45 7.45
C ALA A 30 19.32 -2.62 7.88
N ASP A 31 18.88 -2.75 9.13
CA ASP A 31 17.65 -2.10 9.62
C ASP A 31 17.74 -0.56 9.58
N GLU A 32 18.93 0.01 9.82
CA GLU A 32 19.15 1.46 9.74
C GLU A 32 18.96 2.04 8.32
N HIS A 33 18.99 1.19 7.29
CA HIS A 33 18.76 1.58 5.90
C HIS A 33 17.29 1.51 5.49
N ARG A 34 16.41 1.10 6.38
CA ARG A 34 14.97 0.99 6.11
C ARG A 34 14.17 1.77 7.14
N MET A 35 13.06 2.33 6.69
CA MET A 35 12.06 2.93 7.57
C MET A 35 10.67 2.70 6.98
N LEU A 36 9.75 2.22 7.80
CA LEU A 36 8.33 2.12 7.48
C LEU A 36 7.58 3.18 8.27
N ILE A 37 6.77 3.94 7.59
CA ILE A 37 5.80 4.87 8.18
C ILE A 37 4.44 4.63 7.55
N GLN A 38 3.38 5.03 8.24
CA GLN A 38 2.02 5.01 7.72
C GLN A 38 1.46 6.43 7.67
N PHE A 39 0.87 6.80 6.54
CA PHE A 39 0.17 8.07 6.43
C PHE A 39 -1.22 7.98 7.05
N HIS A 40 -1.62 9.09 7.66
CA HIS A 40 -2.91 9.30 8.28
C HIS A 40 -3.53 10.60 7.74
N PRO A 41 -4.86 10.80 7.75
CA PRO A 41 -5.48 12.04 7.29
C PRO A 41 -4.94 13.32 7.94
N SER A 42 -4.43 13.22 9.17
CA SER A 42 -3.79 14.34 9.88
C SER A 42 -2.29 14.51 9.61
N THR A 43 -1.66 13.61 8.82
CA THR A 43 -0.23 13.73 8.52
C THR A 43 0.04 15.02 7.77
N SER A 44 0.99 15.79 8.27
CA SER A 44 1.40 17.08 7.73
C SER A 44 2.85 17.08 7.23
N TYR A 45 3.27 18.19 6.63
CA TYR A 45 4.67 18.43 6.26
C TYR A 45 5.58 18.33 7.48
N GLU A 46 5.14 18.89 8.62
CA GLU A 46 5.85 18.89 9.87
C GLU A 46 6.06 17.49 10.46
N ASP A 47 5.14 16.56 10.17
CA ASP A 47 5.26 15.15 10.60
C ASP A 47 6.19 14.37 9.69
N PHE A 48 6.20 14.71 8.41
CA PHE A 48 6.89 13.92 7.39
C PHE A 48 8.31 14.39 7.12
N PHE A 49 8.54 15.71 7.07
CA PHE A 49 9.83 16.27 6.71
C PHE A 49 10.53 16.94 7.89
N GLU A 50 10.01 18.05 8.40
CA GLU A 50 10.52 18.71 9.62
C GLU A 50 9.51 19.71 10.17
N GLY A 51 9.48 19.88 11.49
CA GLY A 51 8.57 20.80 12.15
C GLY A 51 8.96 21.12 13.59
N TYR A 52 8.45 22.24 14.11
CA TYR A 52 8.64 22.61 15.50
C TYR A 52 7.79 21.72 16.42
N ARG A 53 8.45 21.13 17.43
CA ARG A 53 7.79 20.32 18.47
C ARG A 53 8.03 20.93 19.84
N PRO A 54 6.99 21.02 20.70
CA PRO A 54 7.15 21.43 22.08
C PRO A 54 7.91 20.34 22.86
N LEU A 55 8.93 20.75 23.58
CA LEU A 55 9.69 19.88 24.47
C LEU A 55 9.66 20.49 25.87
N ALA A 56 9.30 19.69 26.88
CA ALA A 56 9.44 20.07 28.27
C ALA A 56 10.92 20.01 28.66
N THR A 57 11.43 21.08 29.23
CA THR A 57 12.74 21.09 29.90
C THR A 57 12.56 20.77 31.38
N GLY A 58 13.65 20.31 32.04
CA GLY A 58 13.60 19.89 33.45
C GLY A 58 13.12 20.95 34.44
N ASP A 59 12.99 22.22 34.04
CA ASP A 59 12.54 23.37 34.83
C ASP A 59 11.08 23.78 34.52
N ASP A 60 10.23 22.86 34.05
CA ASP A 60 8.83 23.13 33.65
C ASP A 60 8.66 24.20 32.54
N GLN A 61 9.73 24.51 31.82
CA GLN A 61 9.70 25.43 30.69
C GLN A 61 9.44 24.65 29.41
N MET A 62 8.53 25.16 28.55
CA MET A 62 8.28 24.64 27.22
C MET A 62 9.17 25.37 26.21
N ILE A 63 10.00 24.62 25.52
CA ILE A 63 10.75 25.12 24.36
C ILE A 63 10.26 24.49 23.08
N TYR A 64 10.33 25.21 21.98
CA TYR A 64 10.05 24.66 20.66
C TYR A 64 11.36 24.29 19.99
N LYS A 65 11.50 23.02 19.61
CA LYS A 65 12.67 22.54 18.86
C LYS A 65 12.24 22.07 17.47
N LEU A 66 13.02 22.46 16.48
CA LEU A 66 12.85 21.93 15.14
C LEU A 66 13.34 20.47 15.09
N VAL A 67 12.45 19.56 14.72
CA VAL A 67 12.68 18.11 14.70
C VAL A 67 12.58 17.61 13.27
N SER A 68 13.55 16.81 12.83
CA SER A 68 13.53 16.14 11.52
C SER A 68 12.49 15.04 11.50
N GLY A 69 11.69 14.99 10.45
CA GLY A 69 10.75 13.90 10.16
C GLY A 69 11.40 12.74 9.39
N PRO A 70 10.63 11.68 9.13
CA PRO A 70 11.11 10.44 8.50
C PRO A 70 11.86 10.63 7.19
N LEU A 71 11.35 11.47 6.29
CA LEU A 71 12.02 11.69 5.00
C LEU A 71 13.38 12.36 5.17
N ARG A 72 13.46 13.40 6.02
CA ARG A 72 14.73 14.08 6.27
C ARG A 72 15.73 13.16 6.93
N ILE A 73 15.31 12.39 7.94
CA ILE A 73 16.17 11.42 8.63
C ILE A 73 16.74 10.40 7.64
N MET A 74 15.90 9.84 6.76
CA MET A 74 16.36 8.86 5.76
C MET A 74 17.25 9.49 4.70
N ALA A 75 16.99 10.72 4.29
CA ALA A 75 17.84 11.44 3.36
C ALA A 75 19.23 11.74 3.97
N GLU A 76 19.28 12.17 5.22
CA GLU A 76 20.54 12.42 5.95
C GLU A 76 21.36 11.13 6.12
N ARG A 77 20.71 9.99 6.46
CA ARG A 77 21.37 8.67 6.54
C ARG A 77 21.92 8.23 5.18
N ALA A 78 21.11 8.35 4.13
CA ALA A 78 21.52 8.00 2.77
C ALA A 78 22.68 8.86 2.26
N SER A 79 22.68 10.16 2.57
CA SER A 79 23.78 11.08 2.21
C SER A 79 25.06 10.76 2.95
N ALA A 80 24.98 10.35 4.21
CA ALA A 80 26.13 10.00 5.05
C ALA A 80 26.76 8.65 4.67
N ASP A 81 26.03 7.77 3.95
CA ASP A 81 26.54 6.47 3.54
C ASP A 81 27.50 6.58 2.35
N LEU A 82 28.80 6.59 2.64
CA LEU A 82 29.86 6.66 1.61
C LEU A 82 29.85 5.49 0.64
N ALA A 83 29.32 4.33 1.05
CA ALA A 83 29.19 3.17 0.16
C ALA A 83 27.99 3.26 -0.81
N ARG A 84 27.18 4.32 -0.67
CA ARG A 84 25.99 4.56 -1.52
C ARG A 84 25.02 3.38 -1.56
N ARG A 85 24.92 2.63 -0.47
CA ARG A 85 23.97 1.50 -0.34
C ARG A 85 22.52 2.02 -0.43
N PRO A 86 21.60 1.22 -0.91
CA PRO A 86 20.19 1.59 -0.93
C PRO A 86 19.66 1.92 0.46
N HIS A 87 18.95 3.04 0.58
CA HIS A 87 18.14 3.39 1.74
C HIS A 87 16.69 3.44 1.27
N ILE A 88 15.77 2.85 2.03
CA ILE A 88 14.38 2.68 1.59
C ILE A 88 13.42 3.25 2.62
N LEU A 89 12.62 4.22 2.20
CA LEU A 89 11.48 4.74 2.94
C LEU A 89 10.20 4.13 2.39
N ILE A 90 9.52 3.32 3.21
CA ILE A 90 8.21 2.78 2.89
C ILE A 90 7.15 3.70 3.49
N ILE A 91 6.20 4.14 2.67
CA ILE A 91 5.06 4.96 3.06
C ILE A 91 3.78 4.14 2.84
N ASP A 92 3.29 3.54 3.91
CA ASP A 92 2.05 2.77 3.85
C ASP A 92 0.85 3.72 3.81
N GLU A 93 -0.19 3.35 3.04
CA GLU A 93 -1.40 4.15 2.84
C GLU A 93 -1.09 5.59 2.38
N ILE A 94 -0.19 5.74 1.41
CA ILE A 94 0.31 7.04 0.95
C ILE A 94 -0.81 8.00 0.53
N ASN A 95 -1.94 7.49 0.06
CA ASN A 95 -3.10 8.27 -0.38
C ASN A 95 -4.01 8.73 0.78
N ARG A 96 -3.78 8.32 2.03
CA ARG A 96 -4.59 8.78 3.19
C ARG A 96 -4.32 10.22 3.59
N ALA A 97 -3.14 10.75 3.29
CA ALA A 97 -2.82 12.15 3.52
C ALA A 97 -3.02 13.00 2.26
N ASN A 98 -3.17 14.30 2.45
CA ASN A 98 -3.09 15.25 1.35
C ASN A 98 -1.62 15.38 0.89
N LEU A 99 -1.24 14.61 -0.13
CA LEU A 99 0.14 14.50 -0.58
C LEU A 99 0.75 15.84 -1.03
N ALA A 100 -0.02 16.70 -1.67
CA ALA A 100 0.46 18.01 -2.09
C ALA A 100 0.84 18.87 -0.87
N LYS A 101 0.06 18.78 0.20
CA LYS A 101 0.31 19.48 1.47
C LYS A 101 1.50 18.88 2.23
N VAL A 102 1.57 17.54 2.28
CA VAL A 102 2.62 16.81 3.04
C VAL A 102 3.99 16.96 2.37
N LEU A 103 4.03 16.93 1.05
CA LEU A 103 5.28 16.99 0.30
C LEU A 103 5.73 18.43 0.02
N GLY A 104 4.79 19.36 -0.15
CA GLY A 104 5.13 20.77 -0.41
C GLY A 104 6.18 20.93 -1.53
N GLU A 105 7.27 21.66 -1.23
CA GLU A 105 8.39 21.88 -2.14
C GLU A 105 9.21 20.61 -2.46
N LEU A 106 9.09 19.55 -1.63
CA LEU A 106 9.75 18.27 -1.88
C LEU A 106 9.25 17.58 -3.15
N LEU A 107 8.05 17.92 -3.63
CA LEU A 107 7.52 17.46 -4.92
C LEU A 107 8.47 17.80 -6.07
N PHE A 108 9.14 18.95 -5.99
CA PHE A 108 10.14 19.35 -6.99
C PHE A 108 11.32 18.38 -7.01
N LEU A 109 11.81 17.96 -5.85
CA LEU A 109 12.94 17.03 -5.73
C LEU A 109 12.62 15.60 -6.18
N LEU A 110 11.36 15.17 -6.12
CA LEU A 110 10.96 13.88 -6.67
C LEU A 110 11.09 13.82 -8.20
N GLU A 111 10.94 14.96 -8.86
CA GLU A 111 11.11 15.08 -10.32
C GLU A 111 12.55 15.40 -10.71
N TYR A 112 13.22 16.26 -9.92
CA TYR A 112 14.56 16.78 -10.19
C TYR A 112 15.51 16.43 -9.04
N ARG A 113 15.98 15.17 -9.01
CA ARG A 113 16.84 14.62 -7.94
C ARG A 113 18.24 15.25 -7.89
N ASP A 114 18.69 15.88 -8.99
CA ASP A 114 19.94 16.60 -9.13
C ASP A 114 19.87 18.05 -8.64
N ARG A 115 18.71 18.50 -8.17
CA ARG A 115 18.47 19.86 -7.70
C ARG A 115 18.40 19.94 -6.18
N GLU A 116 18.43 21.17 -5.69
CA GLU A 116 18.31 21.52 -4.28
C GLU A 116 17.12 22.47 -4.08
N ILE A 117 16.57 22.46 -2.88
CA ILE A 117 15.56 23.41 -2.40
C ILE A 117 16.02 24.05 -1.09
N HIS A 118 15.39 25.14 -0.71
CA HIS A 118 15.50 25.73 0.62
C HIS A 118 14.25 25.31 1.44
N PRO A 119 14.43 24.48 2.50
CA PRO A 119 13.30 24.03 3.31
C PRO A 119 12.59 25.17 4.02
N LEU A 120 11.27 25.04 4.18
CA LEU A 120 10.42 26.08 4.78
C LEU A 120 10.93 26.56 6.15
N TYR A 121 11.35 25.64 7.00
CA TYR A 121 11.81 25.93 8.37
C TYR A 121 13.32 26.17 8.49
N ARG A 122 14.08 25.98 7.41
CA ARG A 122 15.54 26.23 7.32
C ARG A 122 15.93 26.94 6.03
N PRO A 123 15.43 28.16 5.82
CA PRO A 123 15.60 28.84 4.53
C PRO A 123 17.06 29.19 4.19
N SER A 124 17.97 29.14 5.16
CA SER A 124 19.41 29.31 4.95
C SER A 124 20.17 28.03 4.58
N GLU A 125 19.55 26.89 4.71
CA GLU A 125 20.12 25.58 4.34
C GLU A 125 19.62 25.16 2.98
N THR A 126 20.41 24.31 2.28
CA THR A 126 19.95 23.59 1.08
C THR A 126 19.64 22.14 1.44
N PHE A 127 18.68 21.56 0.73
CA PHE A 127 18.30 20.16 0.86
C PHE A 127 18.11 19.54 -0.51
N SER A 128 18.64 18.32 -0.69
CA SER A 128 18.45 17.48 -1.87
C SER A 128 18.06 16.07 -1.47
N LEU A 129 17.41 15.34 -2.38
CA LEU A 129 17.11 13.93 -2.18
C LEU A 129 18.27 13.07 -2.74
N PRO A 130 18.97 12.30 -1.87
CA PRO A 130 20.08 11.47 -2.31
C PRO A 130 19.66 10.42 -3.35
N GLU A 131 20.58 10.12 -4.27
CA GLU A 131 20.30 9.14 -5.31
C GLU A 131 20.08 7.71 -4.80
N ASN A 132 20.69 7.36 -3.67
CA ASN A 132 20.53 6.06 -3.02
C ASN A 132 19.32 5.98 -2.08
N LEU A 133 18.49 7.02 -1.97
CA LEU A 133 17.22 7.00 -1.27
C LEU A 133 16.09 6.60 -2.21
N TRP A 134 15.42 5.48 -1.89
CA TRP A 134 14.25 4.96 -2.60
C TRP A 134 12.99 5.15 -1.77
N ILE A 135 11.87 5.40 -2.43
CA ILE A 135 10.57 5.58 -1.78
C ILE A 135 9.61 4.54 -2.36
N ILE A 136 8.99 3.75 -1.48
CA ILE A 136 7.96 2.77 -1.86
C ILE A 136 6.67 3.18 -1.16
N GLY A 137 5.68 3.65 -1.90
CA GLY A 137 4.34 3.90 -1.40
C GLY A 137 3.44 2.67 -1.56
N THR A 138 2.49 2.46 -0.65
CA THR A 138 1.37 1.55 -0.87
C THR A 138 0.06 2.33 -0.88
N MET A 139 -0.90 1.89 -1.69
CA MET A 139 -2.17 2.58 -1.85
C MET A 139 -3.32 1.60 -2.02
N ASN A 140 -4.34 1.71 -1.16
CA ASN A 140 -5.60 0.99 -1.33
C ASN A 140 -6.52 1.75 -2.28
N THR A 141 -7.06 1.03 -3.29
CA THR A 141 -7.96 1.61 -4.29
C THR A 141 -9.44 1.54 -3.89
N ALA A 142 -9.78 0.73 -2.90
CA ALA A 142 -11.16 0.57 -2.42
C ALA A 142 -11.66 1.78 -1.61
N ASP A 143 -10.78 2.55 -1.03
CA ASP A 143 -11.11 3.69 -0.17
C ASP A 143 -11.63 4.88 -1.00
N ARG A 144 -12.94 5.03 -1.10
CA ARG A 144 -13.61 6.12 -1.84
C ARG A 144 -13.47 7.49 -1.16
N SER A 145 -13.18 7.52 0.14
CA SER A 145 -13.03 8.74 0.94
C SER A 145 -11.68 9.44 0.75
N ILE A 146 -10.78 8.82 0.01
CA ILE A 146 -9.39 9.26 -0.11
C ILE A 146 -9.20 10.08 -1.38
N ALA A 147 -8.46 11.16 -1.25
CA ALA A 147 -8.15 12.06 -2.35
C ALA A 147 -7.58 11.29 -3.56
N THR A 148 -8.17 11.52 -4.71
CA THR A 148 -7.63 11.02 -5.98
C THR A 148 -6.18 11.47 -6.09
N VAL A 149 -5.26 10.54 -6.31
CA VAL A 149 -3.84 10.88 -6.50
C VAL A 149 -3.74 11.92 -7.62
N ASP A 150 -3.26 13.11 -7.27
CA ASP A 150 -3.11 14.23 -8.20
C ASP A 150 -2.26 13.84 -9.42
N ALA A 151 -2.60 14.38 -10.57
CA ALA A 151 -1.84 14.18 -11.81
C ALA A 151 -0.35 14.54 -11.66
N ALA A 152 -0.02 15.50 -10.79
CA ALA A 152 1.35 15.88 -10.47
C ALA A 152 2.14 14.74 -9.82
N LEU A 153 1.51 13.94 -8.95
CA LEU A 153 2.12 12.78 -8.32
C LEU A 153 2.23 11.59 -9.26
N ARG A 154 1.22 11.39 -10.12
CA ARG A 154 1.25 10.31 -11.12
C ARG A 154 2.46 10.39 -12.06
N ARG A 155 2.96 11.59 -12.33
CA ARG A 155 4.16 11.77 -13.15
C ARG A 155 5.46 11.46 -12.42
N ARG A 156 5.46 11.51 -11.08
CA ARG A 156 6.65 11.43 -10.25
C ARG A 156 6.90 10.05 -9.66
N PHE A 157 5.88 9.20 -9.65
CA PHE A 157 5.98 7.83 -9.16
C PHE A 157 5.68 6.83 -10.26
N HIS A 158 6.37 5.69 -10.24
CA HIS A 158 5.95 4.52 -11.00
C HIS A 158 4.82 3.81 -10.26
N PHE A 159 3.70 3.63 -10.92
CA PHE A 159 2.55 2.93 -10.36
C PHE A 159 2.56 1.47 -10.82
N VAL A 160 2.72 0.55 -9.86
CA VAL A 160 2.72 -0.90 -10.09
C VAL A 160 1.39 -1.46 -9.59
N PRO A 161 0.58 -2.08 -10.46
CA PRO A 161 -0.69 -2.65 -10.06
C PRO A 161 -0.50 -3.93 -9.24
N PHE A 162 -1.28 -4.05 -8.18
CA PHE A 162 -1.45 -5.26 -7.37
C PHE A 162 -2.92 -5.65 -7.46
N VAL A 163 -3.33 -6.15 -8.60
CA VAL A 163 -4.71 -6.50 -8.91
C VAL A 163 -4.80 -8.01 -9.09
N PRO A 164 -5.71 -8.71 -8.40
CA PRO A 164 -5.90 -10.14 -8.58
C PRO A 164 -6.61 -10.38 -9.94
N ASP A 165 -5.85 -10.30 -11.01
CA ASP A 165 -6.31 -10.37 -12.37
C ASP A 165 -5.24 -11.04 -13.25
N ASP A 166 -5.55 -12.19 -13.83
CA ASP A 166 -4.62 -12.92 -14.70
C ASP A 166 -4.43 -12.25 -16.08
N GLN A 167 -5.30 -11.30 -16.43
CA GLN A 167 -5.18 -10.52 -17.66
C GLN A 167 -4.17 -9.37 -17.56
N THR A 168 -3.69 -9.08 -16.36
CA THR A 168 -2.78 -7.97 -16.09
C THR A 168 -1.41 -8.54 -15.72
N ASP A 169 -0.37 -8.15 -16.44
CA ASP A 169 1.01 -8.47 -16.06
C ASP A 169 1.38 -7.66 -14.80
N ASN A 170 1.22 -8.29 -13.64
CA ASN A 170 1.46 -7.69 -12.33
C ASN A 170 2.03 -8.73 -11.35
N PRO A 171 2.64 -8.29 -10.23
CA PRO A 171 3.35 -9.17 -9.29
C PRO A 171 2.50 -10.26 -8.64
N ILE A 172 1.19 -10.10 -8.61
CA ILE A 172 0.25 -11.03 -7.94
C ILE A 172 -0.66 -11.80 -8.89
N SER A 173 -0.43 -11.71 -10.21
CA SER A 173 -1.16 -12.52 -11.18
C SER A 173 -1.02 -14.01 -10.85
N GLY A 174 -2.14 -14.74 -10.73
CA GLY A 174 -2.18 -16.16 -10.35
C GLY A 174 -1.58 -16.48 -8.98
N LEU A 175 -1.41 -15.50 -8.09
CA LEU A 175 -0.76 -15.70 -6.77
C LEU A 175 -1.53 -16.70 -5.91
N LEU A 176 -2.87 -16.61 -5.86
CA LEU A 176 -3.69 -17.51 -5.03
C LEU A 176 -3.52 -18.96 -5.49
N SER A 177 -3.67 -19.23 -6.79
CA SER A 177 -3.56 -20.59 -7.34
C SER A 177 -2.18 -21.20 -7.08
N ARG A 178 -1.10 -20.41 -7.25
CA ARG A 178 0.26 -20.88 -6.92
C ARG A 178 0.43 -21.19 -5.44
N TRP A 179 -0.05 -20.30 -4.57
CA TRP A 179 0.06 -20.49 -3.13
C TRP A 179 -0.70 -21.72 -2.64
N LEU A 180 -1.93 -21.93 -3.13
CA LEU A 180 -2.74 -23.12 -2.80
C LEU A 180 -2.01 -24.40 -3.22
N ALA A 181 -1.47 -24.46 -4.44
CA ALA A 181 -0.71 -25.60 -4.93
C ALA A 181 0.57 -25.87 -4.12
N GLU A 182 1.29 -24.81 -3.70
CA GLU A 182 2.53 -24.93 -2.89
C GLU A 182 2.27 -25.38 -1.45
N ASN A 183 1.04 -25.21 -0.95
CA ASN A 183 0.66 -25.55 0.44
C ASN A 183 -0.31 -26.74 0.54
N ASP A 184 -0.52 -27.49 -0.54
CA ASP A 184 -1.44 -28.63 -0.62
C ASP A 184 -2.89 -28.26 -0.20
N GLU A 185 -3.32 -27.05 -0.56
CA GLU A 185 -4.66 -26.54 -0.27
C GLU A 185 -5.57 -26.66 -1.51
N PRO A 186 -6.90 -26.75 -1.35
CA PRO A 186 -7.82 -27.01 -2.45
C PRO A 186 -7.78 -25.96 -3.55
N ALA A 187 -7.58 -26.37 -4.81
CA ALA A 187 -7.50 -25.50 -5.97
C ALA A 187 -8.83 -24.79 -6.27
N TRP A 188 -9.97 -25.43 -5.97
CA TRP A 188 -11.30 -24.86 -6.17
C TRP A 188 -11.51 -23.51 -5.47
N VAL A 189 -10.72 -23.22 -4.43
CA VAL A 189 -10.78 -21.92 -3.76
C VAL A 189 -10.39 -20.78 -4.68
N ALA A 190 -9.37 -20.98 -5.53
CA ALA A 190 -8.98 -19.99 -6.52
C ALA A 190 -10.08 -19.76 -7.55
N ASP A 191 -10.69 -20.82 -8.07
CA ASP A 191 -11.77 -20.74 -9.06
C ASP A 191 -13.00 -19.99 -8.51
N LEU A 192 -13.35 -20.27 -7.24
CA LEU A 192 -14.42 -19.56 -6.53
C LEU A 192 -14.12 -18.07 -6.42
N VAL A 193 -12.92 -17.73 -5.96
CA VAL A 193 -12.49 -16.32 -5.78
C VAL A 193 -12.43 -15.58 -7.11
N ASP A 194 -11.96 -16.23 -8.17
CA ASP A 194 -11.91 -15.66 -9.52
C ASP A 194 -13.31 -15.44 -10.08
N GLY A 195 -14.25 -16.35 -9.86
CA GLY A 195 -15.66 -16.21 -10.22
C GLY A 195 -16.29 -14.98 -9.53
N VAL A 196 -16.03 -14.84 -8.23
CA VAL A 196 -16.51 -13.68 -7.46
C VAL A 196 -15.87 -12.37 -7.94
N ASN A 197 -14.57 -12.38 -8.19
CA ASN A 197 -13.86 -11.20 -8.70
C ASN A 197 -14.37 -10.78 -10.10
N GLN A 198 -14.66 -11.73 -10.97
CA GLN A 198 -15.28 -11.46 -12.28
C GLN A 198 -16.66 -10.82 -12.10
N ARG A 199 -17.46 -11.29 -11.14
CA ARG A 199 -18.76 -10.70 -10.83
C ARG A 199 -18.63 -9.31 -10.26
N LEU A 200 -17.75 -9.10 -9.25
CA LEU A 200 -17.46 -7.78 -8.68
C LEU A 200 -17.03 -6.79 -9.77
N ARG A 201 -16.16 -7.20 -10.68
CA ARG A 201 -15.72 -6.37 -11.80
C ARG A 201 -16.88 -5.91 -12.68
N ARG A 202 -17.83 -6.82 -12.99
CA ARG A 202 -19.02 -6.49 -13.80
C ARG A 202 -19.96 -5.53 -13.06
N GLU A 203 -20.23 -5.78 -11.80
CA GLU A 203 -21.14 -4.97 -10.98
C GLU A 203 -20.59 -3.59 -10.65
N MET A 204 -19.27 -3.47 -10.44
CA MET A 204 -18.62 -2.24 -9.96
C MET A 204 -17.91 -1.46 -11.09
N GLY A 205 -17.82 -2.02 -12.30
CA GLY A 205 -17.23 -1.37 -13.45
C GLY A 205 -15.72 -1.17 -13.39
N GLY A 206 -14.99 -2.03 -12.62
CA GLY A 206 -13.53 -1.92 -12.54
C GLY A 206 -12.85 -2.86 -11.55
N ASN A 207 -11.52 -2.76 -11.49
CA ASN A 207 -10.66 -3.65 -10.72
C ASN A 207 -10.35 -3.16 -9.29
N HIS A 208 -10.88 -2.02 -8.89
CA HIS A 208 -10.50 -1.33 -7.65
C HIS A 208 -11.08 -1.97 -6.37
N LEU A 209 -12.04 -2.89 -6.52
CA LEU A 209 -12.80 -3.50 -5.42
C LEU A 209 -12.77 -5.03 -5.43
N LEU A 210 -11.77 -5.64 -6.07
CA LEU A 210 -11.63 -7.09 -6.11
C LEU A 210 -11.15 -7.65 -4.77
N LEU A 211 -11.47 -8.91 -4.50
CA LEU A 211 -10.98 -9.62 -3.32
C LEU A 211 -9.52 -10.02 -3.51
N GLY A 212 -8.66 -9.54 -2.63
CA GLY A 212 -7.24 -9.90 -2.66
C GLY A 212 -6.98 -11.34 -2.21
N PRO A 213 -5.90 -11.97 -2.67
CA PRO A 213 -5.58 -13.37 -2.37
C PRO A 213 -5.28 -13.62 -0.89
N SER A 214 -4.79 -12.65 -0.14
CA SER A 214 -4.36 -12.84 1.26
C SER A 214 -5.50 -13.19 2.22
N TYR A 215 -6.75 -12.94 1.85
CA TYR A 215 -7.89 -13.40 2.63
C TYR A 215 -7.97 -14.93 2.69
N PHE A 216 -7.46 -15.61 1.65
CA PHE A 216 -7.60 -17.04 1.42
C PHE A 216 -6.25 -17.80 1.54
N MET A 217 -5.13 -17.11 1.67
CA MET A 217 -3.80 -17.71 1.83
C MET A 217 -3.58 -18.16 3.27
N GLN A 218 -4.29 -19.21 3.69
CA GLN A 218 -4.18 -19.85 5.01
C GLN A 218 -4.38 -21.36 4.89
N SER A 219 -3.81 -22.14 5.82
CA SER A 219 -3.91 -23.60 5.81
C SER A 219 -5.25 -24.08 6.36
N GLY A 220 -5.66 -25.27 5.88
CA GLY A 220 -6.87 -25.96 6.32
C GLY A 220 -8.15 -25.38 5.71
N LEU A 221 -8.10 -25.02 4.45
CA LEU A 221 -9.25 -24.51 3.72
C LEU A 221 -10.28 -25.61 3.46
N THR A 222 -11.47 -25.41 4.00
CA THR A 222 -12.66 -26.22 3.80
C THR A 222 -13.85 -25.30 3.52
N ARG A 223 -14.98 -25.86 3.11
CA ARG A 223 -16.23 -25.08 2.98
C ARG A 223 -16.54 -24.30 4.26
N ASP A 224 -16.41 -24.94 5.42
CA ASP A 224 -16.76 -24.32 6.70
C ASP A 224 -15.79 -23.22 7.10
N SER A 225 -14.46 -23.42 6.92
CA SER A 225 -13.48 -22.36 7.17
C SER A 225 -13.65 -21.19 6.22
N LEU A 226 -13.98 -21.46 4.95
CA LEU A 226 -14.25 -20.42 3.95
C LEU A 226 -15.53 -19.63 4.31
N ALA A 227 -16.57 -20.28 4.81
CA ALA A 227 -17.79 -19.62 5.31
C ALA A 227 -17.48 -18.64 6.45
N LEU A 228 -16.55 -18.99 7.35
CA LEU A 228 -16.09 -18.09 8.42
C LEU A 228 -15.29 -16.88 7.87
N ILE A 229 -14.37 -17.12 6.93
CA ILE A 229 -13.65 -16.03 6.23
C ILE A 229 -14.67 -15.09 5.60
N TRP A 230 -15.65 -15.66 4.90
CA TRP A 230 -16.68 -14.90 4.21
C TRP A 230 -17.47 -14.03 5.18
N LYS A 231 -18.04 -14.64 6.21
CA LYS A 231 -18.88 -13.98 7.21
C LYS A 231 -18.17 -12.82 7.92
N TYR A 232 -16.91 -13.01 8.30
CA TYR A 232 -16.21 -12.05 9.16
C TYR A 232 -15.28 -11.09 8.43
N ARG A 233 -14.91 -11.38 7.18
CA ARG A 233 -13.97 -10.55 6.43
C ARG A 233 -14.52 -10.04 5.11
N ILE A 234 -15.29 -10.86 4.38
CA ILE A 234 -15.73 -10.51 3.03
C ILE A 234 -17.11 -9.84 3.06
N GLU A 235 -18.10 -10.40 3.80
CA GLU A 235 -19.42 -9.79 3.88
C GLU A 235 -19.40 -8.35 4.40
N PRO A 236 -18.68 -8.01 5.47
CA PRO A 236 -18.57 -6.62 5.89
C PRO A 236 -18.00 -5.71 4.79
N LEU A 237 -16.97 -6.16 4.07
CA LEU A 237 -16.40 -5.44 2.94
C LEU A 237 -17.44 -5.23 1.81
N ILE A 238 -18.20 -6.27 1.48
CA ILE A 238 -19.27 -6.21 0.49
C ILE A 238 -20.38 -5.24 0.92
N ASP A 239 -20.78 -5.28 2.18
CA ASP A 239 -21.80 -4.38 2.72
C ASP A 239 -21.37 -2.90 2.62
N ASP A 240 -20.11 -2.61 2.93
CA ASP A 240 -19.54 -1.28 2.76
C ASP A 240 -19.48 -0.85 1.28
N LEU A 241 -19.16 -1.76 0.38
CA LEU A 241 -19.07 -1.51 -1.05
C LEU A 241 -20.43 -1.19 -1.68
N PHE A 242 -21.44 -1.95 -1.31
CA PHE A 242 -22.78 -1.83 -1.89
C PHE A 242 -23.69 -0.89 -1.11
N PHE A 243 -23.33 -0.49 0.10
CA PHE A 243 -24.00 0.49 0.96
C PHE A 243 -25.54 0.40 0.95
N GLY A 244 -26.08 -0.76 1.36
CA GLY A 244 -27.53 -0.99 1.46
C GLY A 244 -28.21 -1.36 0.14
N ASP A 245 -27.48 -1.53 -0.94
CA ASP A 245 -28.01 -2.04 -2.20
C ASP A 245 -28.27 -3.56 -2.10
N ASP A 246 -29.42 -3.99 -2.57
CA ASP A 246 -29.82 -5.40 -2.59
C ASP A 246 -28.88 -6.33 -3.35
N ARG A 247 -28.04 -5.79 -4.24
CA ARG A 247 -26.98 -6.52 -4.94
C ARG A 247 -26.00 -7.18 -3.99
N ALA A 248 -25.77 -6.62 -2.79
CA ALA A 248 -24.96 -7.23 -1.74
C ALA A 248 -25.38 -8.66 -1.40
N LYS A 249 -26.70 -8.97 -1.47
CA LYS A 249 -27.25 -10.30 -1.16
C LYS A 249 -26.69 -11.40 -2.06
N ALA A 250 -26.36 -11.07 -3.30
CA ALA A 250 -25.80 -12.01 -4.27
C ALA A 250 -24.33 -12.39 -3.97
N PHE A 251 -23.68 -11.69 -3.04
CA PHE A 251 -22.32 -11.95 -2.57
C PHE A 251 -22.29 -12.61 -1.18
N ARG A 252 -23.44 -13.03 -0.61
CA ARG A 252 -23.48 -13.83 0.60
C ARG A 252 -22.90 -15.22 0.34
N PHE A 253 -22.29 -15.82 1.36
CA PHE A 253 -21.56 -17.08 1.21
C PHE A 253 -22.37 -18.17 0.49
N GLU A 254 -23.60 -18.43 0.94
CA GLU A 254 -24.42 -19.50 0.34
C GLU A 254 -24.76 -19.23 -1.13
N ALA A 255 -24.95 -17.98 -1.53
CA ALA A 255 -25.19 -17.64 -2.93
C ALA A 255 -23.93 -17.89 -3.80
N ILE A 256 -22.78 -17.47 -3.27
CA ILE A 256 -21.47 -17.67 -3.93
C ILE A 256 -21.10 -19.15 -3.99
N TRP A 257 -21.32 -19.88 -2.89
CA TRP A 257 -21.05 -21.32 -2.86
C TRP A 257 -21.86 -22.09 -3.91
N ASN A 258 -23.16 -21.82 -4.00
CA ASN A 258 -24.05 -22.48 -4.95
C ASN A 258 -23.69 -22.14 -6.41
N GLU A 259 -23.15 -20.95 -6.67
CA GLU A 259 -22.82 -20.52 -8.03
C GLU A 259 -21.43 -20.97 -8.47
N PHE A 260 -20.43 -20.90 -7.61
CA PHE A 260 -19.02 -21.10 -7.96
C PHE A 260 -18.33 -22.23 -7.19
N GLY A 261 -18.79 -22.57 -5.97
CA GLY A 261 -18.08 -23.46 -5.08
C GLY A 261 -18.48 -24.92 -5.20
N ALA A 262 -19.75 -25.23 -5.34
CA ALA A 262 -20.24 -26.62 -5.30
C ALA A 262 -19.69 -27.45 -6.46
N ALA A 263 -19.77 -26.94 -7.68
CA ALA A 263 -19.30 -27.66 -8.87
C ALA A 263 -17.77 -27.81 -8.92
N ALA A 264 -17.04 -26.82 -8.40
CA ALA A 264 -15.58 -26.84 -8.36
C ALA A 264 -15.05 -27.83 -7.30
N ALA A 265 -15.70 -27.90 -6.13
CA ALA A 265 -15.33 -28.84 -5.06
C ALA A 265 -15.70 -30.32 -5.35
N GLU A 266 -16.66 -30.57 -6.24
CA GLU A 266 -17.02 -31.93 -6.69
C GLU A 266 -16.06 -32.46 -7.78
N ALA A 267 -15.31 -31.58 -8.43
CA ALA A 267 -14.38 -31.93 -9.52
C ALA A 267 -12.97 -32.33 -9.01
N GLU A 268 -12.67 -32.11 -7.74
CA GLU A 268 -11.41 -32.45 -7.06
C GLU A 268 -11.54 -33.76 -6.26
#